data_12596f2e5ed1312cc0e3f71c7b3988aa
#
_entry.id   12596f2e5ed1312cc0e3f71c7b3988aa
#
_cell.length_a   1.000
_cell.length_b   1.000
_cell.length_c   1.000
_cell.angle_alpha   90.00
_cell.angle_beta   90.00
_cell.angle_gamma   90.00
#
_symmetry.space_group_name_H-M   'P 1'
#
loop_
_entity.id
_entity.type
_entity.pdbx_description
1 polymer ?
#
loop_
_entity_poly.entity_id
_entity_poly.type
_entity_poly.pdbx_seq_one_letter_code
_entity_poly.pdbx_strand_id
1 'polypeptide(L)'
;MSAKDNAAIGQLLELLEARYALRVLWALKDGHPQTFRILQDSVGLITPNTLNTRIKELRAAGLLEHSGTGYVLTPLGAGLLKRLNELQAFASKWSLSQAKTSAAKALPAKTPAK
;
A
#
# COMPACT_ATOMS: atom_id res chain seq x y z
N MET A 1 20.86 -9.40 12.47
CA MET A 1 20.86 -8.47 11.35
C MET A 1 21.97 -7.46 11.50
N SER A 2 22.58 -7.07 10.40
CA SER A 2 23.63 -6.07 10.44
C SER A 2 23.00 -4.66 10.54
N ALA A 3 23.81 -3.69 10.91
CA ALA A 3 23.36 -2.29 10.95
C ALA A 3 22.91 -1.84 9.56
N LYS A 4 23.56 -2.35 8.53
CA LYS A 4 23.21 -2.00 7.15
C LYS A 4 21.81 -2.50 6.80
N ASP A 5 21.48 -3.73 7.21
CA ASP A 5 20.16 -4.30 6.96
C ASP A 5 19.09 -3.52 7.73
N ASN A 6 19.41 -3.13 8.97
CA ASN A 6 18.47 -2.34 9.76
C ASN A 6 18.23 -0.97 9.13
N ALA A 7 19.27 -0.37 8.56
CA ALA A 7 19.11 0.91 7.89
C ALA A 7 18.24 0.76 6.63
N ALA A 8 18.43 -0.32 5.88
CA ALA A 8 17.68 -0.53 4.65
C ALA A 8 16.20 -0.72 4.94
N ILE A 9 15.85 -1.55 5.94
CA ILE A 9 14.45 -1.75 6.26
C ILE A 9 13.82 -0.48 6.81
N GLY A 10 14.58 0.29 7.59
CA GLY A 10 14.10 1.58 8.09
C GLY A 10 13.77 2.54 6.97
N GLN A 11 14.63 2.60 5.95
CA GLN A 11 14.38 3.46 4.79
C GLN A 11 13.13 3.03 4.04
N LEU A 12 12.97 1.73 3.85
CA LEU A 12 11.79 1.23 3.15
C LEU A 12 10.53 1.52 3.93
N LEU A 13 10.54 1.28 5.24
CA LEU A 13 9.37 1.54 6.06
C LEU A 13 9.03 3.03 6.07
N GLU A 14 10.03 3.90 6.11
CA GLU A 14 9.79 5.34 6.06
C GLU A 14 9.06 5.72 4.78
N LEU A 15 9.48 5.14 3.66
CA LEU A 15 8.83 5.39 2.38
C LEU A 15 7.39 4.90 2.39
N LEU A 16 7.18 3.68 2.88
CA LEU A 16 5.87 3.03 2.79
C LEU A 16 4.88 3.55 3.82
N GLU A 17 5.35 4.13 4.90
CA GLU A 17 4.43 4.65 5.92
C GLU A 17 3.83 6.00 5.52
N ALA A 18 4.37 6.65 4.49
CA ALA A 18 3.76 7.86 3.97
C ALA A 18 2.34 7.53 3.54
N ARG A 19 1.42 8.43 3.87
CA ARG A 19 0.01 8.16 3.63
C ARG A 19 -0.24 7.85 2.16
N TYR A 20 -0.94 6.77 1.89
CA TYR A 20 -1.32 6.28 0.57
C TYR A 20 -0.20 5.61 -0.21
N ALA A 21 1.05 5.59 0.28
CA ALA A 21 2.15 5.00 -0.48
C ALA A 21 1.87 3.55 -0.85
N LEU A 22 1.53 2.72 0.13
CA LEU A 22 1.22 1.31 -0.13
C LEU A 22 -0.04 1.16 -0.98
N ARG A 23 -1.03 2.03 -0.81
CA ARG A 23 -2.24 1.95 -1.62
C ARG A 23 -1.96 2.21 -3.08
N VAL A 24 -1.06 3.15 -3.38
CA VAL A 24 -0.67 3.42 -4.76
C VAL A 24 0.00 2.19 -5.37
N LEU A 25 0.93 1.60 -4.64
CA LEU A 25 1.61 0.39 -5.11
C LEU A 25 0.63 -0.76 -5.26
N TRP A 26 -0.25 -0.93 -4.30
CA TRP A 26 -1.25 -1.99 -4.33
C TRP A 26 -2.17 -1.87 -5.54
N ALA A 27 -2.56 -0.64 -5.87
CA ALA A 27 -3.44 -0.40 -7.01
C ALA A 27 -2.80 -0.84 -8.33
N LEU A 28 -1.47 -0.89 -8.39
CA LEU A 28 -0.75 -1.27 -9.59
C LEU A 28 -0.28 -2.72 -9.59
N LYS A 29 -0.68 -3.52 -8.61
CA LYS A 29 -0.12 -4.86 -8.43
C LYS A 29 -0.41 -5.80 -9.59
N ASP A 30 -1.48 -5.56 -10.33
CA ASP A 30 -1.87 -6.42 -11.43
C ASP A 30 -1.02 -6.22 -12.69
N GLY A 31 -0.16 -5.20 -12.70
CA GLY A 31 0.72 -4.97 -13.83
C GLY A 31 0.12 -4.18 -14.97
N HIS A 32 -1.14 -3.81 -14.88
CA HIS A 32 -1.78 -3.03 -15.93
C HIS A 32 -1.44 -1.55 -15.76
N PRO A 33 -1.00 -0.87 -16.83
CA PRO A 33 -0.74 0.57 -16.73
C PRO A 33 -2.01 1.32 -16.36
N GLN A 34 -1.88 2.30 -15.49
CA GLN A 34 -3.00 3.14 -15.09
C GLN A 34 -2.63 4.60 -15.31
N THR A 35 -3.53 5.34 -15.97
CA THR A 35 -3.36 6.78 -16.08
C THR A 35 -3.47 7.41 -14.70
N PHE A 36 -3.06 8.66 -14.59
CA PHE A 36 -3.15 9.36 -13.31
C PHE A 36 -4.58 9.30 -12.76
N ARG A 37 -5.56 9.54 -13.63
CA ARG A 37 -6.96 9.58 -13.20
C ARG A 37 -7.44 8.20 -12.74
N ILE A 38 -7.10 7.15 -13.50
CA ILE A 38 -7.52 5.80 -13.12
C ILE A 38 -6.87 5.41 -11.80
N LEU A 39 -5.59 5.74 -11.65
CA LEU A 39 -4.88 5.46 -10.42
C LEU A 39 -5.50 6.20 -9.23
N GLN A 40 -5.87 7.46 -9.45
CA GLN A 40 -6.53 8.23 -8.41
C GLN A 40 -7.83 7.56 -7.98
N ASP A 41 -8.63 7.11 -8.95
CA ASP A 41 -9.88 6.42 -8.65
C ASP A 41 -9.63 5.11 -7.92
N SER A 42 -8.59 4.37 -8.32
CA SER A 42 -8.25 3.09 -7.68
C SER A 42 -7.82 3.25 -6.23
N VAL A 43 -7.05 4.29 -5.94
CA VAL A 43 -6.61 4.57 -4.59
C VAL A 43 -7.77 5.08 -3.73
N GLY A 44 -8.59 5.93 -4.30
CA GLY A 44 -9.77 6.49 -3.62
C GLY A 44 -9.42 7.59 -2.64
N LEU A 45 -10.26 8.59 -2.57
CA LEU A 45 -10.19 9.66 -1.56
C LEU A 45 -8.81 10.31 -1.42
N ILE A 46 -8.06 10.36 -2.51
CA ILE A 46 -6.75 10.99 -2.51
C ILE A 46 -6.81 12.22 -3.40
N THR A 47 -6.23 13.33 -2.93
CA THR A 47 -6.18 14.53 -3.73
C THR A 47 -5.14 14.39 -4.83
N PRO A 48 -5.30 15.12 -5.95
CA PRO A 48 -4.29 15.08 -7.00
C PRO A 48 -2.90 15.47 -6.53
N ASN A 49 -2.79 16.45 -5.66
CA ASN A 49 -1.49 16.86 -5.14
C ASN A 49 -0.82 15.75 -4.35
N THR A 50 -1.57 15.11 -3.47
CA THR A 50 -1.02 14.02 -2.67
C THR A 50 -0.61 12.85 -3.54
N LEU A 51 -1.46 12.49 -4.50
CA LEU A 51 -1.13 11.39 -5.40
C LEU A 51 0.14 11.72 -6.19
N ASN A 52 0.25 12.93 -6.70
CA ASN A 52 1.43 13.33 -7.45
C ASN A 52 2.69 13.24 -6.59
N THR A 53 2.59 13.65 -5.33
CA THR A 53 3.73 13.56 -4.41
C THR A 53 4.14 12.12 -4.18
N ARG A 54 3.15 11.24 -3.92
CA ARG A 54 3.45 9.82 -3.72
C ARG A 54 4.07 9.20 -4.95
N ILE A 55 3.54 9.52 -6.13
CA ILE A 55 4.10 9.00 -7.37
C ILE A 55 5.56 9.43 -7.53
N LYS A 56 5.86 10.69 -7.27
CA LYS A 56 7.23 11.18 -7.39
C LYS A 56 8.17 10.45 -6.44
N GLU A 57 7.73 10.25 -5.20
CA GLU A 57 8.54 9.57 -4.20
C GLU A 57 8.79 8.12 -4.58
N LEU A 58 7.75 7.44 -5.04
CA LEU A 58 7.87 6.03 -5.41
C LEU A 58 8.69 5.85 -6.67
N ARG A 59 8.61 6.79 -7.61
CA ARG A 59 9.45 6.76 -8.79
C ARG A 59 10.91 7.00 -8.42
N ALA A 60 11.16 7.95 -7.54
CA ALA A 60 12.52 8.23 -7.08
C ALA A 60 13.13 7.02 -6.37
N ALA A 61 12.28 6.25 -5.69
CA ALA A 61 12.73 5.03 -5.01
C ALA A 61 12.86 3.84 -5.95
N GLY A 62 12.52 3.99 -7.23
CA GLY A 62 12.68 2.92 -8.20
C GLY A 62 11.58 1.87 -8.16
N LEU A 63 10.46 2.14 -7.51
CA LEU A 63 9.39 1.16 -7.37
C LEU A 63 8.29 1.33 -8.40
N LEU A 64 8.20 2.50 -9.01
CA LEU A 64 7.14 2.85 -9.93
C LEU A 64 7.73 3.63 -11.09
N GLU A 65 7.17 3.47 -12.28
CA GLU A 65 7.63 4.21 -13.44
C GLU A 65 6.45 4.57 -14.33
N HIS A 66 6.67 5.53 -15.19
CA HIS A 66 5.68 5.93 -16.18
C HIS A 66 6.03 5.25 -17.50
N SER A 67 5.16 4.42 -18.00
CA SER A 67 5.30 3.85 -19.34
C SER A 67 4.40 4.66 -20.27
N GLY A 68 4.47 4.36 -21.58
CA GLY A 68 3.76 5.17 -22.57
C GLY A 68 2.29 5.40 -22.26
N THR A 69 1.61 4.43 -21.68
CA THR A 69 0.17 4.51 -21.47
C THR A 69 -0.21 4.83 -20.03
N GLY A 70 0.71 4.80 -19.09
CA GLY A 70 0.38 5.09 -17.71
C GLY A 70 1.46 4.66 -16.74
N TYR A 71 1.08 4.61 -15.48
CA TYR A 71 2.01 4.23 -14.41
C TYR A 71 1.98 2.73 -14.20
N VAL A 72 3.15 2.14 -13.96
CA VAL A 72 3.28 0.71 -13.70
C VAL A 72 4.34 0.52 -12.63
N LEU A 73 4.33 -0.67 -12.01
CA LEU A 73 5.42 -1.05 -11.12
C LEU A 73 6.66 -1.37 -11.94
N THR A 74 7.83 -0.99 -11.43
CA THR A 74 9.08 -1.47 -11.98
C THR A 74 9.25 -2.94 -11.58
N PRO A 75 10.23 -3.67 -12.16
CA PRO A 75 10.52 -5.02 -11.66
C PRO A 75 10.80 -5.03 -10.15
N LEU A 76 11.46 -3.99 -9.64
CA LEU A 76 11.72 -3.89 -8.20
C LEU A 76 10.42 -3.72 -7.42
N GLY A 77 9.53 -2.83 -7.91
CA GLY A 77 8.22 -2.63 -7.28
C GLY A 77 7.38 -3.89 -7.33
N ALA A 78 7.40 -4.58 -8.47
CA ALA A 78 6.68 -5.85 -8.60
C ALA A 78 7.21 -6.88 -7.61
N GLY A 79 8.54 -6.89 -7.39
CA GLY A 79 9.16 -7.77 -6.41
C GLY A 79 8.67 -7.49 -5.00
N LEU A 80 8.49 -6.21 -4.67
CA LEU A 80 7.96 -5.84 -3.36
C LEU A 80 6.53 -6.37 -3.21
N LEU A 81 5.68 -6.13 -4.19
CA LEU A 81 4.29 -6.56 -4.12
C LEU A 81 4.17 -8.08 -4.12
N LYS A 82 5.09 -8.78 -4.79
CA LYS A 82 5.11 -10.22 -4.75
C LYS A 82 5.31 -10.72 -3.32
N ARG A 83 6.14 -10.05 -2.55
CA ARG A 83 6.37 -10.42 -1.16
C ARG A 83 5.18 -10.12 -0.27
N LEU A 84 4.32 -9.22 -0.71
CA LEU A 84 3.08 -8.89 0.00
C LEU A 84 1.89 -9.67 -0.55
N ASN A 85 2.15 -10.66 -1.41
CA ASN A 85 1.10 -11.38 -2.10
C ASN A 85 0.11 -12.04 -1.16
N GLU A 86 0.56 -12.52 -0.01
CA GLU A 86 -0.31 -13.17 0.96
C GLU A 86 -1.04 -12.21 1.86
N LEU A 87 -0.76 -10.91 1.70
CA LEU A 87 -1.38 -9.91 2.55
C LEU A 87 -2.90 -9.90 2.36
N GLN A 88 -3.37 -10.12 1.15
CA GLN A 88 -4.81 -10.13 0.87
C GLN A 88 -5.51 -11.27 1.61
N ALA A 89 -4.91 -12.46 1.58
CA ALA A 89 -5.46 -13.60 2.31
C ALA A 89 -5.46 -13.34 3.81
N PHE A 90 -4.37 -12.77 4.31
CA PHE A 90 -4.30 -12.39 5.72
C PHE A 90 -5.37 -11.36 6.05
N ALA A 91 -5.57 -10.37 5.17
CA ALA A 91 -6.55 -9.33 5.40
C ALA A 91 -7.96 -9.90 5.50
N SER A 92 -8.28 -10.89 4.66
CA SER A 92 -9.58 -11.55 4.74
C SER A 92 -9.76 -12.24 6.07
N LYS A 93 -8.75 -12.97 6.52
CA LYS A 93 -8.78 -13.65 7.81
C LYS A 93 -8.89 -12.66 8.95
N TRP A 94 -8.12 -11.59 8.88
CA TRP A 94 -8.14 -10.54 9.90
C TRP A 94 -9.50 -9.87 9.96
N SER A 95 -10.08 -9.61 8.80
CA SER A 95 -11.40 -8.97 8.73
C SER A 95 -12.47 -9.83 9.38
N LEU A 96 -12.43 -11.15 9.13
CA LEU A 96 -13.36 -12.07 9.78
C LEU A 96 -13.16 -12.08 11.29
N SER A 97 -11.90 -12.06 11.73
CA SER A 97 -11.60 -12.01 13.14
C SER A 97 -12.12 -10.73 13.77
N GLN A 98 -12.01 -9.60 13.07
CA GLN A 98 -12.51 -8.33 13.55
C GLN A 98 -14.03 -8.34 13.65
N ALA A 99 -14.71 -8.96 12.68
CA ALA A 99 -16.16 -9.04 12.69
C ALA A 99 -16.61 -9.85 13.90
N LYS A 100 -15.95 -10.97 14.19
CA LYS A 100 -16.29 -11.78 15.36
C LYS A 100 -16.05 -11.02 16.65
N THR A 101 -14.94 -10.31 16.73
CA THR A 101 -14.61 -9.54 17.92
C THR A 101 -15.62 -8.42 18.11
N SER A 102 -15.98 -7.74 17.05
CA SER A 102 -16.97 -6.66 17.12
C SER A 102 -18.31 -7.18 17.56
N ALA A 103 -18.75 -8.31 17.03
CA ALA A 103 -20.02 -8.90 17.43
C ALA A 103 -20.00 -9.26 18.90
N ALA A 104 -18.92 -9.83 19.39
CA ALA A 104 -18.80 -10.19 20.80
C ALA A 104 -18.77 -8.95 21.68
N LYS A 105 -18.08 -7.92 21.24
CA LYS A 105 -17.95 -6.69 22.03
C LYS A 105 -19.18 -5.82 22.00
N ALA A 106 -19.97 -5.94 20.96
CA ALA A 106 -21.18 -5.13 20.85
C ALA A 106 -22.13 -5.36 22.01
N LEU A 107 -22.11 -6.56 22.55
CA LEU A 107 -23.01 -6.90 23.66
C LEU A 107 -22.68 -6.13 24.94
N PRO A 108 -21.41 -6.04 25.35
CA PRO A 108 -21.07 -5.35 26.58
C PRO A 108 -20.89 -3.86 26.41
N ALA A 109 -21.02 -3.38 25.32
CA ALA A 109 -20.78 -2.00 25.10
C ALA A 109 -19.30 -1.64 25.11
N LYS A 110 -18.92 -1.38 25.21
CA LYS A 110 -18.00 -0.91 25.14
C LYS A 110 -16.98 -0.63 24.90
N THR A 111 -16.43 -0.32 24.85
CA THR A 111 -15.55 -0.08 24.53
C THR A 111 -14.56 0.20 24.36
N PRO A 112 -14.01 0.50 24.49
CA PRO A 112 -13.05 0.96 24.14
C PRO A 112 -12.07 0.97 23.80
N ALA A 113 -11.58 1.12 23.79
CA ALA A 113 -10.59 1.21 23.49
C ALA A 113 -9.82 1.41 22.99
N LYS A 114 -9.54 1.48 22.84
CA LYS A 114 -8.79 1.68 22.35
C LYS A 114 -8.69 1.82 21.97
#